data_15b0a516eb862708b8f251db70472ee6
#
_entry.id   15b0a516eb862708b8f251db70472ee6
#
_cell.length_a   1.000
_cell.length_b   1.000
_cell.length_c   1.000
_cell.angle_alpha   90.00
_cell.angle_beta   90.00
_cell.angle_gamma   90.00
#
_symmetry.space_group_name_H-M   'P 1'
#
loop_
_entity.id
_entity.type
_entity.pdbx_description
1 polymer ?
#
loop_
_entity_poly.entity_id
_entity_poly.type
_entity_poly.pdbx_seq_one_letter_code
_entity_poly.pdbx_strand_id
1 'polypeptide(L)'
;KTVAGYYSDRVTDMALDWLVQKNPNQPFAIIVGHKAPHGPFVPEPRYENLYDKVPYPYPASGFELDDKPAWIKDRLPTWHGIYGPLYGFRDNFPDTSPAAVADFERFVRSYVATINSVDDSVGRLYAALERSGELDNTIFIFASDNGFLFGEHGMIDKRTMHEASIRVPLAVRYPAAIKAGTVIEQQVLSLDLAPSVMELTVNQAMKNVQGQSWAELVSGQSTDWREAWLYEYNYEIQFPYTPNVRGIRKGDWKYVAYPHGDG
;
A
#
# COMPACT_ATOMS: atom_id res chain seq x y z
N LYS A 1 5.71 12.62 24.15
CA LYS A 1 6.59 11.66 24.85
C LYS A 1 7.25 10.78 23.79
N THR A 2 8.58 10.71 23.78
CA THR A 2 9.32 9.75 22.97
C THR A 2 9.23 8.38 23.63
N VAL A 3 8.81 7.36 22.88
CA VAL A 3 8.73 5.97 23.35
C VAL A 3 9.83 5.19 22.65
N ALA A 4 10.69 4.50 23.40
CA ALA A 4 11.74 3.67 22.84
C ALA A 4 11.16 2.39 22.21
N GLY A 5 11.82 1.86 21.17
CA GLY A 5 11.47 0.63 20.48
C GLY A 5 11.12 0.84 19.01
N TYR A 6 10.95 -0.25 18.28
CA TYR A 6 10.58 -0.21 16.87
C TYR A 6 9.11 0.20 16.72
N TYR A 7 8.83 1.06 15.74
CA TYR A 7 7.50 1.71 15.62
C TYR A 7 6.37 0.70 15.49
N SER A 8 6.51 -0.30 14.60
CA SER A 8 5.44 -1.30 14.40
C SER A 8 5.14 -2.10 15.65
N ASP A 9 6.17 -2.49 16.42
CA ASP A 9 5.97 -3.18 17.70
C ASP A 9 5.24 -2.28 18.70
N ARG A 10 5.61 -1.00 18.78
CA ARG A 10 5.00 -0.06 19.74
C ARG A 10 3.54 0.22 19.45
N VAL A 11 3.16 0.44 18.19
CA VAL A 11 1.73 0.65 17.86
C VAL A 11 0.92 -0.61 18.08
N THR A 12 1.52 -1.78 17.87
CA THR A 12 0.91 -3.08 18.16
C THR A 12 0.69 -3.28 19.66
N ASP A 13 1.71 -3.00 20.49
CA ASP A 13 1.60 -3.05 21.95
C ASP A 13 0.47 -2.16 22.45
N MET A 14 0.41 -0.91 21.96
CA MET A 14 -0.65 0.03 22.32
C MET A 14 -2.04 -0.48 21.92
N ALA A 15 -2.16 -1.09 20.75
CA ALA A 15 -3.43 -1.68 20.29
C ALA A 15 -3.84 -2.89 21.17
N LEU A 16 -2.90 -3.75 21.52
CA LEU A 16 -3.12 -4.90 22.40
C LEU A 16 -3.52 -4.47 23.80
N ASP A 17 -2.83 -3.48 24.38
CA ASP A 17 -3.17 -2.92 25.69
C ASP A 17 -4.59 -2.32 25.68
N TRP A 18 -4.94 -1.64 24.61
CA TRP A 18 -6.29 -1.09 24.46
C TRP A 18 -7.35 -2.19 24.34
N LEU A 19 -7.09 -3.26 23.57
CA LEU A 19 -8.01 -4.41 23.45
C LEU A 19 -8.28 -5.08 24.80
N VAL A 20 -7.28 -5.15 25.67
CA VAL A 20 -7.44 -5.69 27.04
C VAL A 20 -8.28 -4.76 27.93
N GLN A 21 -8.15 -3.46 27.78
CA GLN A 21 -8.77 -2.46 28.65
C GLN A 21 -10.17 -2.01 28.19
N LYS A 22 -10.54 -2.29 26.92
CA LYS A 22 -11.84 -1.89 26.39
C LYS A 22 -13.01 -2.50 27.17
N ASN A 23 -14.16 -1.85 27.17
CA ASN A 23 -15.36 -2.42 27.73
C ASN A 23 -15.82 -3.64 26.88
N PRO A 24 -15.89 -4.85 27.47
CA PRO A 24 -16.26 -6.06 26.71
C PRO A 24 -17.71 -6.06 26.20
N ASN A 25 -18.57 -5.21 26.78
CA ASN A 25 -19.98 -5.12 26.39
C ASN A 25 -20.26 -4.02 25.35
N GLN A 26 -19.23 -3.39 24.81
CA GLN A 26 -19.38 -2.36 23.79
C GLN A 26 -18.70 -2.78 22.48
N PRO A 27 -19.34 -2.56 21.33
CA PRO A 27 -18.68 -2.73 20.05
C PRO A 27 -17.49 -1.77 19.93
N PHE A 28 -16.50 -2.14 19.16
CA PHE A 28 -15.31 -1.32 18.94
C PHE A 28 -14.92 -1.21 17.48
N ALA A 29 -14.18 -0.17 17.17
CA ALA A 29 -13.42 -0.02 15.92
C ALA A 29 -12.03 0.49 16.27
N ILE A 30 -11.01 -0.10 15.67
CA ILE A 30 -9.60 0.28 15.85
C ILE A 30 -8.89 0.31 14.51
N ILE A 31 -8.09 1.35 14.29
CA ILE A 31 -7.20 1.44 13.13
C ILE A 31 -5.77 1.45 13.66
N VAL A 32 -4.98 0.46 13.22
CA VAL A 32 -3.57 0.35 13.58
C VAL A 32 -2.75 0.78 12.38
N GLY A 33 -2.31 2.03 12.39
CA GLY A 33 -1.54 2.64 11.30
C GLY A 33 -0.05 2.39 11.47
N HIS A 34 0.54 1.53 10.64
CA HIS A 34 1.98 1.29 10.59
C HIS A 34 2.68 2.36 9.77
N LYS A 35 3.88 2.78 10.21
CA LYS A 35 4.77 3.55 9.35
C LYS A 35 5.45 2.65 8.32
N ALA A 36 5.83 1.44 8.69
CA ALA A 36 6.35 0.45 7.75
C ALA A 36 5.26 0.02 6.75
N PRO A 37 5.59 -0.16 5.48
CA PRO A 37 6.91 -0.09 4.86
C PRO A 37 7.26 1.31 4.29
N HIS A 38 6.72 2.41 4.79
CA HIS A 38 7.10 3.76 4.35
C HIS A 38 8.57 4.09 4.75
N GLY A 39 9.26 4.79 3.89
CA GLY A 39 10.66 5.18 4.12
C GLY A 39 10.90 6.13 5.33
N PRO A 40 12.14 6.21 5.82
CA PRO A 40 13.30 5.42 5.41
C PRO A 40 13.12 3.94 5.77
N PHE A 41 13.58 3.05 4.88
CA PHE A 41 13.41 1.61 5.04
C PHE A 41 14.43 1.07 6.06
N VAL A 42 14.14 1.26 7.32
CA VAL A 42 14.96 0.74 8.43
C VAL A 42 14.22 -0.46 9.01
N PRO A 43 14.64 -1.68 8.68
CA PRO A 43 14.00 -2.87 9.23
C PRO A 43 14.24 -2.97 10.74
N GLU A 44 13.37 -3.67 11.40
CA GLU A 44 13.59 -4.06 12.78
C GLU A 44 14.80 -5.01 12.84
N PRO A 45 15.73 -4.88 13.82
CA PRO A 45 17.00 -5.61 13.85
C PRO A 45 16.89 -7.13 13.69
N ARG A 46 15.80 -7.75 14.15
CA ARG A 46 15.57 -9.21 13.98
C ARG A 46 15.35 -9.63 12.51
N TYR A 47 15.03 -8.67 11.62
CA TYR A 47 14.78 -8.92 10.20
C TYR A 47 15.83 -8.33 9.27
N GLU A 48 16.83 -7.61 9.79
CA GLU A 48 17.78 -6.83 9.00
C GLU A 48 18.47 -7.65 7.90
N ASN A 49 18.82 -8.91 8.19
CA ASN A 49 19.57 -9.78 7.28
C ASN A 49 18.71 -10.90 6.63
N LEU A 50 17.39 -10.85 6.82
CA LEU A 50 16.51 -11.95 6.40
C LEU A 50 16.53 -12.19 4.88
N TYR A 51 16.75 -11.15 4.11
CA TYR A 51 16.71 -11.18 2.64
C TYR A 51 18.07 -10.98 1.95
N ASP A 52 19.20 -11.08 2.68
CA ASP A 52 20.54 -10.80 2.14
C ASP A 52 20.91 -11.63 0.90
N LYS A 53 20.38 -12.83 0.81
CA LYS A 53 20.66 -13.75 -0.29
C LYS A 53 19.59 -13.77 -1.38
N VAL A 54 18.53 -12.96 -1.24
CA VAL A 54 17.46 -12.89 -2.23
C VAL A 54 17.83 -11.86 -3.27
N PRO A 55 17.91 -12.22 -4.57
CA PRO A 55 18.18 -11.27 -5.63
C PRO A 55 16.94 -10.42 -5.94
N TYR A 56 17.14 -9.13 -6.15
CA TYR A 56 16.11 -8.21 -6.61
C TYR A 56 16.65 -7.44 -7.83
N PRO A 57 16.54 -8.02 -9.02
CA PRO A 57 17.06 -7.38 -10.23
C PRO A 57 16.33 -6.07 -10.50
N TYR A 58 17.07 -5.08 -10.99
CA TYR A 58 16.48 -3.82 -11.43
C TYR A 58 15.53 -4.08 -12.61
N PRO A 59 14.32 -3.50 -12.62
CA PRO A 59 13.35 -3.73 -13.69
C PRO A 59 13.90 -3.28 -15.06
N ALA A 60 13.79 -4.12 -16.09
CA ALA A 60 14.22 -3.77 -17.45
C ALA A 60 13.56 -2.47 -17.95
N SER A 61 12.28 -2.28 -17.66
CA SER A 61 11.53 -1.06 -17.98
C SER A 61 12.10 0.22 -17.35
N GLY A 62 13.00 0.10 -16.37
CA GLY A 62 13.67 1.24 -15.74
C GLY A 62 14.61 2.00 -16.66
N PHE A 63 15.10 1.36 -17.75
CA PHE A 63 16.04 1.94 -18.71
C PHE A 63 15.42 2.12 -20.10
N GLU A 64 14.22 1.63 -20.34
CA GLU A 64 13.51 1.73 -21.63
C GLU A 64 12.64 3.00 -21.65
N LEU A 65 13.29 4.16 -21.76
CA LEU A 65 12.63 5.46 -21.62
C LEU A 65 12.52 6.27 -22.92
N ASP A 66 12.94 5.73 -24.06
CA ASP A 66 13.04 6.50 -25.31
C ASP A 66 11.68 7.03 -25.79
N ASP A 67 10.63 6.25 -25.63
CA ASP A 67 9.25 6.57 -26.01
C ASP A 67 8.41 7.16 -24.85
N LYS A 68 9.04 7.45 -23.73
CA LYS A 68 8.33 7.98 -22.55
C LYS A 68 8.27 9.51 -22.57
N PRO A 69 7.23 10.09 -21.95
CA PRO A 69 7.11 11.54 -21.77
C PRO A 69 8.37 12.18 -21.19
N ALA A 70 8.68 13.40 -21.64
CA ALA A 70 9.90 14.11 -21.23
C ALA A 70 10.03 14.23 -19.71
N TRP A 71 8.94 14.48 -18.99
CA TRP A 71 8.93 14.62 -17.54
C TRP A 71 9.44 13.36 -16.80
N ILE A 72 9.32 12.17 -17.38
CA ILE A 72 9.89 10.93 -16.78
C ILE A 72 11.41 10.98 -16.84
N LYS A 73 11.97 11.42 -17.97
CA LYS A 73 13.43 11.57 -18.16
C LYS A 73 14.00 12.66 -17.25
N ASP A 74 13.29 13.77 -17.10
CA ASP A 74 13.68 14.86 -16.20
C ASP A 74 13.61 14.44 -14.73
N ARG A 75 12.65 13.59 -14.40
CA ARG A 75 12.46 13.05 -13.07
C ARG A 75 13.53 12.03 -12.66
N LEU A 76 14.04 11.24 -13.59
CA LEU A 76 15.01 10.18 -13.33
C LEU A 76 16.20 10.65 -12.47
N PRO A 77 16.96 11.71 -12.84
CA PRO A 77 18.08 12.18 -12.02
C PRO A 77 17.65 12.80 -10.69
N THR A 78 16.45 13.38 -10.62
CA THR A 78 15.97 14.08 -9.41
C THR A 78 15.37 13.15 -8.37
N TRP A 79 14.66 12.12 -8.79
CA TRP A 79 14.15 11.11 -7.88
C TRP A 79 15.28 10.35 -7.21
N HIS A 80 16.24 9.91 -7.99
CA HIS A 80 17.47 9.34 -7.44
C HIS A 80 18.25 10.40 -6.66
N GLY A 81 18.11 11.69 -7.04
CA GLY A 81 18.64 12.83 -6.34
C GLY A 81 18.05 13.06 -4.95
N ILE A 82 16.76 12.88 -4.80
CA ILE A 82 16.03 13.12 -3.55
C ILE A 82 16.05 11.87 -2.66
N TYR A 83 15.73 10.72 -3.22
CA TYR A 83 15.60 9.48 -2.45
C TYR A 83 16.87 8.65 -2.39
N GLY A 84 17.75 8.74 -3.38
CA GLY A 84 19.03 8.04 -3.39
C GLY A 84 19.87 8.29 -2.14
N PRO A 85 20.13 9.55 -1.73
CA PRO A 85 20.84 9.85 -0.49
C PRO A 85 20.10 9.35 0.76
N LEU A 86 18.74 9.44 0.75
CA LEU A 86 17.91 8.99 1.88
C LEU A 86 17.99 7.48 2.08
N TYR A 87 18.12 6.72 0.99
CA TYR A 87 18.16 5.26 0.99
C TYR A 87 19.56 4.69 0.69
N GLY A 88 20.53 5.54 0.41
CA GLY A 88 21.94 5.14 0.25
C GLY A 88 22.25 4.40 -1.05
N PHE A 89 21.49 4.61 -2.14
CA PHE A 89 21.80 3.96 -3.42
C PHE A 89 22.08 4.92 -4.59
N ARG A 90 22.08 6.21 -4.35
CA ARG A 90 22.24 7.24 -5.38
C ARG A 90 23.58 7.26 -6.06
N ASP A 91 24.67 6.97 -5.33
CA ASP A 91 26.03 7.21 -5.80
C ASP A 91 26.35 6.41 -7.08
N ASN A 92 25.67 5.30 -7.29
CA ASN A 92 25.89 4.40 -8.42
C ASN A 92 24.73 4.36 -9.43
N PHE A 93 23.61 4.98 -9.11
CA PHE A 93 22.46 5.05 -10.02
C PHE A 93 22.56 6.32 -10.91
N PRO A 94 22.08 6.33 -12.17
CA PRO A 94 21.20 5.35 -12.84
C PRO A 94 21.94 4.43 -13.84
N ASP A 95 22.94 3.72 -13.45
CA ASP A 95 23.60 2.78 -14.33
C ASP A 95 23.33 1.31 -13.97
N THR A 96 23.77 0.38 -14.82
CA THR A 96 23.63 -1.05 -14.63
C THR A 96 24.91 -1.71 -14.12
N SER A 97 25.84 -0.93 -13.58
CA SER A 97 27.05 -1.46 -12.99
C SER A 97 26.74 -2.42 -11.83
N PRO A 98 27.60 -3.38 -11.52
CA PRO A 98 27.41 -4.25 -10.35
C PRO A 98 27.23 -3.48 -9.05
N ALA A 99 27.83 -2.31 -8.91
CA ALA A 99 27.67 -1.44 -7.75
C ALA A 99 26.25 -0.85 -7.66
N ALA A 100 25.73 -0.32 -8.79
CA ALA A 100 24.35 0.21 -8.83
C ALA A 100 23.30 -0.88 -8.57
N VAL A 101 23.48 -2.06 -9.14
CA VAL A 101 22.61 -3.22 -8.89
C VAL A 101 22.63 -3.61 -7.41
N ALA A 102 23.81 -3.69 -6.81
CA ALA A 102 23.95 -4.04 -5.39
C ALA A 102 23.29 -2.99 -4.46
N ASP A 103 23.40 -1.71 -4.80
CA ASP A 103 22.74 -0.63 -4.05
C ASP A 103 21.22 -0.71 -4.15
N PHE A 104 20.71 -0.98 -5.35
CA PHE A 104 19.29 -1.17 -5.58
C PHE A 104 18.75 -2.41 -4.84
N GLU A 105 19.45 -3.55 -4.92
CA GLU A 105 19.07 -4.75 -4.20
C GLU A 105 19.01 -4.51 -2.68
N ARG A 106 20.00 -3.81 -2.12
CA ARG A 106 19.99 -3.43 -0.70
C ARG A 106 18.78 -2.57 -0.35
N PHE A 107 18.44 -1.59 -1.19
CA PHE A 107 17.26 -0.75 -1.04
C PHE A 107 15.97 -1.56 -1.00
N VAL A 108 15.77 -2.49 -1.94
CA VAL A 108 14.58 -3.34 -2.00
C VAL A 108 14.54 -4.34 -0.83
N ARG A 109 15.68 -4.96 -0.47
CA ARG A 109 15.77 -5.86 0.68
C ARG A 109 15.37 -5.18 1.98
N SER A 110 15.84 -3.95 2.18
CA SER A 110 15.46 -3.15 3.35
C SER A 110 13.96 -2.88 3.40
N TYR A 111 13.34 -2.55 2.27
CA TYR A 111 11.89 -2.39 2.17
C TYR A 111 11.15 -3.68 2.55
N VAL A 112 11.49 -4.80 1.92
CA VAL A 112 10.83 -6.09 2.16
C VAL A 112 11.01 -6.53 3.62
N ALA A 113 12.19 -6.30 4.20
CA ALA A 113 12.47 -6.62 5.59
C ALA A 113 11.58 -5.84 6.58
N THR A 114 11.20 -4.59 6.25
CA THR A 114 10.28 -3.82 7.11
C THR A 114 8.87 -4.41 7.16
N ILE A 115 8.43 -5.13 6.12
CA ILE A 115 7.10 -5.73 6.03
C ILE A 115 6.91 -6.82 7.10
N ASN A 116 7.98 -7.55 7.46
CA ASN A 116 7.88 -8.61 8.47
C ASN A 116 7.39 -8.08 9.83
N SER A 117 7.74 -6.86 10.18
CA SER A 117 7.24 -6.23 11.43
C SER A 117 5.73 -5.95 11.38
N VAL A 118 5.19 -5.72 10.19
CA VAL A 118 3.74 -5.55 9.98
C VAL A 118 3.04 -6.90 10.05
N ASP A 119 3.65 -7.94 9.45
CA ASP A 119 3.15 -9.30 9.52
C ASP A 119 3.07 -9.82 10.96
N ASP A 120 4.13 -9.60 11.75
CA ASP A 120 4.13 -9.89 13.19
C ASP A 120 2.98 -9.17 13.92
N SER A 121 2.77 -7.89 13.60
CA SER A 121 1.68 -7.12 14.19
C SER A 121 0.32 -7.72 13.89
N VAL A 122 0.08 -8.07 12.64
CA VAL A 122 -1.16 -8.74 12.19
C VAL A 122 -1.35 -10.05 12.96
N GLY A 123 -0.31 -10.89 13.03
CA GLY A 123 -0.35 -12.15 13.77
C GLY A 123 -0.65 -11.97 15.25
N ARG A 124 -0.04 -10.97 15.91
CA ARG A 124 -0.26 -10.67 17.35
C ARG A 124 -1.68 -10.18 17.62
N LEU A 125 -2.22 -9.29 16.78
CA LEU A 125 -3.60 -8.79 16.89
C LEU A 125 -4.62 -9.91 16.65
N TYR A 126 -4.38 -10.70 15.61
CA TYR A 126 -5.22 -11.86 15.29
C TYR A 126 -5.30 -12.84 16.47
N ALA A 127 -4.15 -13.23 17.00
CA ALA A 127 -4.08 -14.14 18.14
C ALA A 127 -4.71 -13.55 19.42
N ALA A 128 -4.68 -12.24 19.62
CA ALA A 128 -5.34 -11.60 20.75
C ALA A 128 -6.86 -11.69 20.65
N LEU A 129 -7.43 -11.42 19.48
CA LEU A 129 -8.86 -11.53 19.20
C LEU A 129 -9.35 -12.98 19.29
N GLU A 130 -8.52 -13.93 18.81
CA GLU A 130 -8.81 -15.36 18.94
C GLU A 130 -8.89 -15.80 20.41
N ARG A 131 -7.89 -15.42 21.22
CA ARG A 131 -7.88 -15.73 22.67
C ARG A 131 -9.03 -15.12 23.43
N SER A 132 -9.49 -13.93 23.03
CA SER A 132 -10.67 -13.29 23.67
C SER A 132 -12.01 -13.86 23.17
N GLY A 133 -12.00 -14.72 22.13
CA GLY A 133 -13.22 -15.24 21.51
C GLY A 133 -13.96 -14.24 20.63
N GLU A 134 -13.34 -13.10 20.30
CA GLU A 134 -13.96 -12.02 19.53
C GLU A 134 -13.64 -12.07 18.04
N LEU A 135 -12.69 -12.92 17.61
CA LEU A 135 -12.17 -12.94 16.26
C LEU A 135 -13.26 -13.20 15.20
N ASP A 136 -14.18 -14.11 15.46
CA ASP A 136 -15.24 -14.45 14.48
C ASP A 136 -16.36 -13.40 14.43
N ASN A 137 -16.45 -12.55 15.44
CA ASN A 137 -17.35 -11.39 15.47
C ASN A 137 -16.63 -10.07 15.17
N THR A 138 -15.44 -10.13 14.58
CA THR A 138 -14.65 -8.95 14.20
C THR A 138 -14.41 -8.96 12.70
N ILE A 139 -14.71 -7.85 12.03
CA ILE A 139 -14.26 -7.61 10.66
C ILE A 139 -12.79 -7.23 10.74
N PHE A 140 -11.90 -8.15 10.35
CA PHE A 140 -10.47 -7.93 10.34
C PHE A 140 -10.02 -7.56 8.93
N ILE A 141 -9.51 -6.34 8.74
CA ILE A 141 -9.13 -5.79 7.44
C ILE A 141 -7.64 -5.50 7.42
N PHE A 142 -6.93 -5.99 6.41
CA PHE A 142 -5.58 -5.59 6.05
C PHE A 142 -5.62 -4.84 4.72
N ALA A 143 -5.12 -3.62 4.69
CA ALA A 143 -5.08 -2.78 3.51
C ALA A 143 -3.86 -1.86 3.51
N SER A 144 -3.52 -1.30 2.34
CA SER A 144 -2.53 -0.23 2.20
C SER A 144 -3.19 1.02 1.60
N ASP A 145 -2.60 2.18 1.86
CA ASP A 145 -3.04 3.48 1.33
C ASP A 145 -2.62 3.67 -0.13
N ASN A 146 -1.42 3.24 -0.49
CA ASN A 146 -0.85 3.30 -1.84
C ASN A 146 0.22 2.23 -2.05
N GLY A 147 0.58 2.02 -3.30
CA GLY A 147 1.71 1.20 -3.68
C GLY A 147 3.02 2.00 -3.76
N PHE A 148 4.04 1.41 -4.40
CA PHE A 148 5.34 2.04 -4.58
C PHE A 148 6.05 1.47 -5.81
N LEU A 149 6.68 2.31 -6.61
CA LEU A 149 7.51 1.95 -7.75
C LEU A 149 8.94 1.70 -7.26
N PHE A 150 9.51 0.59 -7.68
CA PHE A 150 10.90 0.21 -7.40
C PHE A 150 11.72 0.15 -8.68
N GLY A 151 11.78 1.27 -9.40
CA GLY A 151 12.56 1.38 -10.64
C GLY A 151 11.75 1.13 -11.91
N GLU A 152 10.54 0.61 -11.83
CA GLU A 152 9.68 0.44 -13.00
C GLU A 152 9.50 1.79 -13.70
N HIS A 153 9.65 1.78 -15.03
CA HIS A 153 9.55 2.98 -15.87
C HIS A 153 10.53 4.10 -15.49
N GLY A 154 11.66 3.76 -14.86
CA GLY A 154 12.66 4.72 -14.38
C GLY A 154 12.22 5.50 -13.13
N MET A 155 11.21 5.04 -12.44
CA MET A 155 10.64 5.76 -11.30
C MET A 155 10.82 5.00 -9.98
N ILE A 156 11.11 5.74 -8.93
CA ILE A 156 11.03 5.28 -7.55
C ILE A 156 10.06 6.21 -6.85
N ASP A 157 9.01 5.69 -6.26
CA ASP A 157 7.96 6.39 -5.52
C ASP A 157 6.54 5.96 -5.95
N LYS A 158 5.59 6.81 -5.72
CA LYS A 158 4.16 6.72 -6.03
C LYS A 158 3.73 7.98 -6.81
N ARG A 159 2.50 8.42 -6.77
CA ARG A 159 2.00 9.67 -7.39
C ARG A 159 1.72 9.58 -8.89
N THR A 160 1.72 8.39 -9.44
CA THR A 160 1.36 8.13 -10.84
C THR A 160 0.32 7.03 -10.93
N MET A 161 -0.37 6.91 -12.07
CA MET A 161 -1.38 5.88 -12.27
C MET A 161 -0.79 4.53 -12.76
N HIS A 162 0.48 4.24 -12.46
CA HIS A 162 1.09 2.95 -12.72
C HIS A 162 0.63 1.91 -11.69
N GLU A 163 0.50 0.64 -12.12
CA GLU A 163 -0.02 -0.45 -11.26
C GLU A 163 0.74 -0.54 -9.94
N ALA A 164 2.07 -0.48 -9.97
CA ALA A 164 2.89 -0.53 -8.76
C ALA A 164 2.57 0.60 -7.76
N SER A 165 2.08 1.74 -8.25
CA SER A 165 1.69 2.89 -7.42
C SER A 165 0.27 2.79 -6.86
N ILE A 166 -0.69 2.21 -7.63
CA ILE A 166 -2.12 2.28 -7.31
C ILE A 166 -2.72 0.94 -6.87
N ARG A 167 -2.11 -0.19 -7.23
CA ARG A 167 -2.60 -1.51 -6.86
C ARG A 167 -2.04 -1.91 -5.51
N VAL A 168 -2.92 -2.04 -4.53
CA VAL A 168 -2.57 -2.33 -3.14
C VAL A 168 -3.25 -3.61 -2.65
N PRO A 169 -2.70 -4.29 -1.64
CA PRO A 169 -3.38 -5.41 -1.03
C PRO A 169 -4.65 -4.97 -0.30
N LEU A 170 -5.69 -5.80 -0.40
CA LEU A 170 -6.87 -5.75 0.45
C LEU A 170 -7.26 -7.18 0.82
N ALA A 171 -7.18 -7.51 2.09
CA ALA A 171 -7.64 -8.78 2.61
C ALA A 171 -8.64 -8.54 3.76
N VAL A 172 -9.75 -9.28 3.74
CA VAL A 172 -10.83 -9.13 4.72
C VAL A 172 -11.21 -10.49 5.27
N ARG A 173 -11.28 -10.60 6.58
CA ARG A 173 -11.81 -11.76 7.29
C ARG A 173 -13.05 -11.34 8.07
N TYR A 174 -14.17 -11.97 7.78
CA TYR A 174 -15.42 -11.89 8.54
C TYR A 174 -16.30 -13.11 8.27
N PRO A 175 -16.15 -14.22 8.98
CA PRO A 175 -16.80 -15.50 8.68
C PRO A 175 -18.33 -15.44 8.65
N ALA A 176 -18.92 -14.47 9.36
CA ALA A 176 -20.38 -14.29 9.38
C ALA A 176 -20.95 -13.87 8.02
N ALA A 177 -20.15 -13.25 7.15
CA ALA A 177 -20.61 -12.76 5.85
C ALA A 177 -19.70 -13.15 4.68
N ILE A 178 -18.45 -13.56 4.92
CA ILE A 178 -17.45 -13.82 3.89
C ILE A 178 -16.93 -15.25 4.02
N LYS A 179 -17.18 -16.06 2.99
CA LYS A 179 -16.65 -17.43 2.93
C LYS A 179 -15.13 -17.40 2.77
N ALA A 180 -14.44 -18.26 3.51
CA ALA A 180 -12.99 -18.42 3.38
C ALA A 180 -12.59 -18.79 1.93
N GLY A 181 -11.52 -18.18 1.43
CA GLY A 181 -11.02 -18.37 0.08
C GLY A 181 -11.80 -17.62 -1.01
N THR A 182 -12.75 -16.75 -0.66
CA THR A 182 -13.41 -15.88 -1.64
C THR A 182 -12.39 -14.93 -2.25
N VAL A 183 -12.40 -14.86 -3.59
CA VAL A 183 -11.61 -13.89 -4.37
C VAL A 183 -12.58 -13.02 -5.15
N ILE A 184 -12.40 -11.71 -5.08
CA ILE A 184 -13.18 -10.70 -5.81
C ILE A 184 -12.32 -10.18 -6.95
N GLU A 185 -12.76 -10.41 -8.19
CA GLU A 185 -12.09 -9.96 -9.41
C GLU A 185 -12.45 -8.51 -9.78
N GLN A 186 -13.54 -8.02 -9.23
CA GLN A 186 -13.99 -6.64 -9.44
C GLN A 186 -12.98 -5.64 -8.83
N GLN A 187 -12.80 -4.51 -9.50
CA GLN A 187 -11.91 -3.45 -9.06
C GLN A 187 -12.51 -2.67 -7.89
N VAL A 188 -12.08 -3.03 -6.68
CA VAL A 188 -12.44 -2.36 -5.43
C VAL A 188 -11.47 -1.21 -5.18
N LEU A 189 -11.98 -0.10 -4.70
CA LEU A 189 -11.20 1.09 -4.39
C LEU A 189 -11.10 1.30 -2.87
N SER A 190 -10.08 2.00 -2.40
CA SER A 190 -9.92 2.31 -0.97
C SER A 190 -11.11 3.10 -0.40
N LEU A 191 -11.76 3.92 -1.21
CA LEU A 191 -12.97 4.65 -0.81
C LEU A 191 -14.22 3.76 -0.63
N ASP A 192 -14.15 2.49 -1.00
CA ASP A 192 -15.22 1.50 -0.81
C ASP A 192 -15.18 0.85 0.59
N LEU A 193 -14.08 1.03 1.33
CA LEU A 193 -13.93 0.44 2.66
C LEU A 193 -15.00 0.95 3.64
N ALA A 194 -15.15 2.26 3.75
CA ALA A 194 -16.09 2.84 4.70
C ALA A 194 -17.55 2.43 4.46
N PRO A 195 -18.12 2.54 3.22
CA PRO A 195 -19.48 2.08 2.96
C PRO A 195 -19.64 0.56 3.20
N SER A 196 -18.62 -0.25 2.89
CA SER A 196 -18.68 -1.69 3.13
C SER A 196 -18.68 -2.06 4.61
N VAL A 197 -17.86 -1.40 5.41
CA VAL A 197 -17.84 -1.61 6.86
C VAL A 197 -19.18 -1.20 7.48
N MET A 198 -19.74 -0.06 7.05
CA MET A 198 -21.06 0.40 7.54
C MET A 198 -22.16 -0.61 7.22
N GLU A 199 -22.19 -1.13 6.00
CA GLU A 199 -23.20 -2.11 5.61
C GLU A 199 -23.04 -3.42 6.38
N LEU A 200 -21.82 -3.95 6.48
CA LEU A 200 -21.53 -5.20 7.20
C LEU A 200 -21.75 -5.13 8.71
N THR A 201 -21.69 -3.93 9.31
CA THR A 201 -21.83 -3.77 10.78
C THR A 201 -23.21 -3.36 11.22
N VAL A 202 -23.77 -2.33 10.60
CA VAL A 202 -25.06 -1.74 11.02
C VAL A 202 -26.17 -1.90 9.99
N ASN A 203 -25.89 -2.58 8.88
CA ASN A 203 -26.82 -2.82 7.78
C ASN A 203 -27.44 -1.51 7.23
N GLN A 204 -26.61 -0.49 7.07
CA GLN A 204 -27.01 0.82 6.57
C GLN A 204 -26.10 1.28 5.46
N ALA A 205 -26.70 1.72 4.36
CA ALA A 205 -25.97 2.37 3.28
C ALA A 205 -25.48 3.77 3.70
N MET A 206 -24.22 4.06 3.45
CA MET A 206 -23.69 5.42 3.60
C MET A 206 -24.28 6.33 2.50
N LYS A 207 -24.67 7.55 2.89
CA LYS A 207 -25.17 8.56 1.96
C LYS A 207 -24.07 9.57 1.63
N ASN A 208 -24.16 10.15 0.43
CA ASN A 208 -23.25 11.21 -0.03
C ASN A 208 -21.77 10.79 -0.06
N VAL A 209 -21.52 9.55 -0.44
CA VAL A 209 -20.16 8.98 -0.63
C VAL A 209 -19.94 8.59 -2.08
N GLN A 210 -18.70 8.64 -2.53
CA GLN A 210 -18.32 8.19 -3.88
C GLN A 210 -17.98 6.69 -3.91
N GLY A 211 -17.68 6.10 -2.76
CA GLY A 211 -17.44 4.67 -2.61
C GLY A 211 -18.71 3.85 -2.73
N GLN A 212 -18.56 2.60 -3.13
CA GLN A 212 -19.62 1.60 -3.25
C GLN A 212 -19.33 0.43 -2.31
N SER A 213 -20.32 -0.04 -1.59
CA SER A 213 -20.14 -1.21 -0.72
C SER A 213 -19.92 -2.49 -1.54
N TRP A 214 -18.93 -3.27 -1.16
CA TRP A 214 -18.66 -4.59 -1.72
C TRP A 214 -19.30 -5.74 -0.90
N ALA A 215 -20.15 -5.44 0.07
CA ALA A 215 -20.79 -6.45 0.92
C ALA A 215 -21.56 -7.49 0.10
N GLU A 216 -22.31 -7.07 -0.91
CA GLU A 216 -23.04 -7.97 -1.79
C GLU A 216 -22.13 -8.79 -2.72
N LEU A 217 -20.97 -8.26 -3.12
CA LEU A 217 -19.99 -9.01 -3.91
C LEU A 217 -19.41 -10.17 -3.09
N VAL A 218 -18.99 -9.92 -1.85
CA VAL A 218 -18.37 -10.95 -1.01
C VAL A 218 -19.36 -12.01 -0.54
N SER A 219 -20.65 -11.69 -0.47
CA SER A 219 -21.72 -12.65 -0.17
C SER A 219 -22.20 -13.42 -1.40
N GLY A 220 -21.77 -13.01 -2.60
CA GLY A 220 -22.24 -13.60 -3.88
C GLY A 220 -23.66 -13.21 -4.26
N GLN A 221 -24.25 -12.19 -3.63
CA GLN A 221 -25.62 -11.73 -3.89
C GLN A 221 -25.72 -10.84 -5.12
N SER A 222 -24.65 -10.14 -5.46
CA SER A 222 -24.59 -9.26 -6.63
C SER A 222 -23.28 -9.42 -7.37
N THR A 223 -23.32 -9.24 -8.68
CA THR A 223 -22.15 -9.07 -9.55
C THR A 223 -22.17 -7.71 -10.25
N ASP A 224 -23.19 -6.89 -9.98
CA ASP A 224 -23.28 -5.52 -10.50
C ASP A 224 -22.26 -4.63 -9.79
N TRP A 225 -21.33 -4.11 -10.57
CA TRP A 225 -20.22 -3.33 -10.04
C TRP A 225 -19.80 -2.25 -11.04
N ARG A 226 -19.09 -1.24 -10.54
CA ARG A 226 -18.56 -0.22 -11.42
C ARG A 226 -17.70 -0.79 -12.54
N GLU A 227 -17.90 -0.32 -13.74
CA GLU A 227 -17.07 -0.69 -14.88
C GLU A 227 -15.82 0.17 -15.03
N ALA A 228 -15.85 1.39 -14.50
CA ALA A 228 -14.78 2.36 -14.63
C ALA A 228 -14.62 3.21 -13.37
N TRP A 229 -13.41 3.74 -13.18
CA TRP A 229 -13.10 4.67 -12.10
C TRP A 229 -12.05 5.70 -12.55
N LEU A 230 -12.03 6.85 -11.88
CA LEU A 230 -11.14 7.96 -12.16
C LEU A 230 -9.98 7.98 -11.17
N TYR A 231 -8.80 8.36 -11.66
CA TYR A 231 -7.62 8.68 -10.88
C TYR A 231 -7.27 10.15 -11.05
N GLU A 232 -6.99 10.80 -9.94
CA GLU A 232 -6.54 12.18 -9.92
C GLU A 232 -5.34 12.32 -8.99
N TYR A 233 -4.28 12.93 -9.50
CA TYR A 233 -3.16 13.41 -8.70
C TYR A 233 -2.94 14.89 -9.03
N ASN A 234 -2.88 15.73 -8.01
CA ASN A 234 -2.61 17.14 -8.16
C ASN A 234 -1.17 17.43 -7.77
N TYR A 235 -0.55 18.34 -8.53
CA TYR A 235 0.82 18.78 -8.32
C TYR A 235 1.09 19.13 -6.84
N GLU A 236 2.22 18.64 -6.34
CA GLU A 236 2.76 18.96 -5.01
C GLU A 236 4.09 19.70 -5.15
N ILE A 237 4.23 20.82 -4.48
CA ILE A 237 5.45 21.67 -4.56
C ILE A 237 6.72 20.94 -4.08
N GLN A 238 6.58 19.95 -3.20
CA GLN A 238 7.68 19.11 -2.74
C GLN A 238 8.14 18.09 -3.80
N PHE A 239 7.32 17.87 -4.84
CA PHE A 239 7.56 16.88 -5.89
C PHE A 239 7.42 17.52 -7.27
N PRO A 240 8.24 18.53 -7.60
CA PRO A 240 8.03 19.43 -8.74
C PRO A 240 8.11 18.75 -10.10
N TYR A 241 8.69 17.55 -10.17
CA TYR A 241 8.82 16.77 -11.42
C TYR A 241 7.69 15.77 -11.63
N THR A 242 6.70 15.73 -10.78
CA THR A 242 5.49 14.92 -10.99
C THR A 242 4.38 15.84 -11.47
N PRO A 243 3.93 15.73 -12.72
CA PRO A 243 2.86 16.57 -13.24
C PRO A 243 1.51 16.23 -12.60
N ASN A 244 0.51 17.07 -12.84
CA ASN A 244 -0.86 16.65 -12.59
C ASN A 244 -1.18 15.40 -13.41
N VAL A 245 -1.87 14.45 -12.82
CA VAL A 245 -2.31 13.23 -13.50
C VAL A 245 -3.83 13.15 -13.47
N ARG A 246 -4.42 12.83 -14.60
CA ARG A 246 -5.82 12.47 -14.74
C ARG A 246 -5.90 11.16 -15.49
N GLY A 247 -6.62 10.21 -14.97
CA GLY A 247 -6.73 8.93 -15.62
C GLY A 247 -8.08 8.28 -15.41
N ILE A 248 -8.41 7.38 -16.32
CA ILE A 248 -9.58 6.51 -16.22
C ILE A 248 -9.13 5.08 -16.44
N ARG A 249 -9.66 4.17 -15.62
CA ARG A 249 -9.57 2.73 -15.86
C ARG A 249 -10.93 2.16 -16.14
N LYS A 250 -11.03 1.32 -17.20
CA LYS A 250 -12.21 0.53 -17.52
C LYS A 250 -11.76 -0.88 -17.89
N GLY A 251 -12.09 -1.85 -17.04
CA GLY A 251 -11.62 -3.23 -17.21
C GLY A 251 -10.09 -3.28 -17.30
N ASP A 252 -9.56 -3.85 -18.39
CA ASP A 252 -8.11 -3.95 -18.64
C ASP A 252 -7.49 -2.69 -19.28
N TRP A 253 -8.32 -1.74 -19.68
CA TRP A 253 -7.87 -0.52 -20.32
C TRP A 253 -7.65 0.61 -19.33
N LYS A 254 -6.59 1.37 -19.58
CA LYS A 254 -6.24 2.56 -18.82
C LYS A 254 -5.81 3.67 -19.76
N TYR A 255 -6.45 4.84 -19.62
CA TYR A 255 -6.03 6.07 -20.27
C TYR A 255 -5.51 7.05 -19.23
N VAL A 256 -4.35 7.62 -19.46
CA VAL A 256 -3.72 8.57 -18.56
C VAL A 256 -3.34 9.81 -19.32
N ALA A 257 -3.71 10.97 -18.81
CA ALA A 257 -3.33 12.27 -19.35
C ALA A 257 -2.55 13.05 -18.27
N TYR A 258 -1.62 13.86 -18.74
CA TYR A 258 -0.80 14.74 -17.92
C TYR A 258 -1.13 16.20 -18.25
N PRO A 259 -2.22 16.76 -17.68
CA PRO A 259 -2.57 18.17 -17.92
C PRO A 259 -1.40 19.05 -17.51
N HIS A 260 -0.88 19.88 -18.41
CA HIS A 260 0.31 20.71 -18.23
C HIS A 260 1.67 19.99 -18.28
N GLY A 261 1.71 18.78 -18.80
CA GLY A 261 2.93 18.04 -19.15
C GLY A 261 2.91 17.65 -20.63
N ASP A 262 4.08 17.43 -21.22
CA ASP A 262 4.22 16.91 -22.57
C ASP A 262 3.87 15.41 -22.56
N GLY A 263 2.65 15.06 -22.94
CA GLY A 263 2.21 13.66 -22.98
C GLY A 263 0.72 13.51 -23.13
#